data_3135fdfbf77c8fbbf7183560b8feb6e1
#
_entry.id   3135fdfbf77c8fbbf7183560b8feb6e1
#
_cell.length_a   1.000
_cell.length_b   1.000
_cell.length_c   1.000
_cell.angle_alpha   90.00
_cell.angle_beta   90.00
_cell.angle_gamma   90.00
#
_symmetry.space_group_name_H-M   'P 1'
#
loop_
_entity.id
_entity.type
_entity.pdbx_description
1 polymer ?
#
loop_
_entity_poly.entity_id
_entity_poly.type
_entity_poly.pdbx_seq_one_letter_code
_entity_poly.pdbx_strand_id
1 'polypeptide(L)'
;MANALGMIEVYGYTTSIVIADMVAKTADVKVVAIDKNKPANADKCEVPLVMVVKFMGNAAAVQSAHDAGVAEAQRRGLYITSKVIAGLDEQVTWFAELDATGKDKLR
;
A
#
# COMPACT_ATOMS: atom_id res chain seq x y z
N MET A 1 -12.41 -17.42 2.09
CA MET A 1 -11.00 -17.14 1.83
C MET A 1 -10.75 -15.66 1.84
N ALA A 2 -9.73 -15.24 2.57
CA ALA A 2 -9.40 -13.83 2.68
C ALA A 2 -8.68 -13.38 1.42
N ASN A 3 -9.36 -12.63 0.58
CA ASN A 3 -8.80 -12.21 -0.71
C ASN A 3 -9.12 -10.76 -1.08
N ALA A 4 -9.46 -9.94 -0.10
CA ALA A 4 -9.56 -8.50 -0.35
C ALA A 4 -8.17 -7.91 -0.40
N LEU A 5 -7.96 -6.92 -1.26
CA LEU A 5 -6.70 -6.22 -1.41
C LEU A 5 -6.90 -4.74 -1.09
N GLY A 6 -6.08 -4.22 -0.20
CA GLY A 6 -5.99 -2.79 0.05
C GLY A 6 -4.68 -2.26 -0.49
N MET A 7 -4.72 -1.08 -1.08
CA MET A 7 -3.54 -0.40 -1.60
C MET A 7 -3.59 1.06 -1.19
N ILE A 8 -2.49 1.56 -0.64
CA ILE A 8 -2.38 2.96 -0.25
C ILE A 8 -1.08 3.51 -0.83
N GLU A 9 -1.20 4.53 -1.67
CA GLU A 9 -0.05 5.20 -2.28
C GLU A 9 0.31 6.44 -1.49
N VAL A 10 1.59 6.57 -1.16
CA VAL A 10 2.12 7.68 -0.38
C VAL A 10 3.45 8.15 -0.96
N TYR A 11 3.84 9.37 -0.62
CA TYR A 11 5.16 9.89 -0.95
C TYR A 11 6.17 9.42 0.08
N GLY A 12 7.27 8.87 -0.39
CA GLY A 12 8.44 8.55 0.42
C GLY A 12 8.46 7.12 0.95
N TYR A 13 9.66 6.54 0.97
CA TYR A 13 9.86 5.16 1.42
C TYR A 13 9.52 5.01 2.91
N THR A 14 10.10 5.88 3.73
CA THR A 14 9.88 5.81 5.18
C THR A 14 8.40 5.95 5.53
N THR A 15 7.70 6.82 4.82
CA THR A 15 6.26 7.00 4.99
C THR A 15 5.53 5.68 4.75
N SER A 16 5.92 4.95 3.69
CA SER A 16 5.27 3.68 3.39
C SER A 16 5.43 2.66 4.52
N ILE A 17 6.58 2.65 5.17
CA ILE A 17 6.82 1.75 6.29
C ILE A 17 5.93 2.11 7.48
N VAL A 18 5.78 3.40 7.77
CA VAL A 18 4.90 3.87 8.85
C VAL A 18 3.46 3.46 8.57
N ILE A 19 3.01 3.62 7.33
CA ILE A 19 1.64 3.24 6.94
C ILE A 19 1.47 1.72 7.01
N ALA A 20 2.47 0.96 6.55
CA ALA A 20 2.42 -0.50 6.63
C ALA A 20 2.28 -0.97 8.08
N ASP A 21 3.03 -0.36 8.98
CA ASP A 21 2.96 -0.68 10.41
C ASP A 21 1.58 -0.36 10.97
N MET A 22 1.03 0.80 10.65
CA MET A 22 -0.31 1.21 11.09
C MET A 22 -1.37 0.22 10.61
N VAL A 23 -1.32 -0.14 9.33
CA VAL A 23 -2.24 -1.08 8.71
C VAL A 23 -2.18 -2.43 9.42
N ALA A 24 -0.98 -2.94 9.65
CA ALA A 24 -0.78 -4.25 10.28
C ALA A 24 -1.26 -4.27 11.74
N LYS A 25 -1.21 -3.14 12.42
CA LYS A 25 -1.62 -3.04 13.82
C LYS A 25 -3.12 -2.80 13.99
N THR A 26 -3.80 -2.34 12.95
CA THR A 26 -5.20 -1.91 13.06
C THR A 26 -6.18 -3.07 12.94
N ALA A 27 -5.89 -4.03 12.07
CA ALA A 27 -6.81 -5.12 11.78
C ALA A 27 -6.05 -6.38 11.40
N ASP A 28 -6.77 -7.49 11.28
CA ASP A 28 -6.18 -8.77 10.92
C ASP A 28 -5.95 -8.83 9.41
N VAL A 29 -4.91 -8.16 8.97
CA VAL A 29 -4.47 -8.14 7.57
C VAL A 29 -2.99 -8.48 7.51
N LYS A 30 -2.57 -8.95 6.33
CA LYS A 30 -1.16 -9.20 6.05
C LYS A 30 -0.67 -8.17 5.06
N VAL A 31 0.39 -7.44 5.41
CA VAL A 31 1.08 -6.59 4.45
C VAL A 31 1.85 -7.51 3.53
N VAL A 32 1.43 -7.61 2.29
CA VAL A 32 1.98 -8.58 1.34
C VAL A 32 3.15 -8.01 0.55
N ALA A 33 3.16 -6.71 0.31
CA ALA A 33 4.23 -6.10 -0.47
C ALA A 33 4.23 -4.59 -0.28
N ILE A 34 5.39 -3.99 -0.50
CA ILE A 34 5.54 -2.54 -0.65
C ILE A 34 6.23 -2.34 -1.99
N ASP A 35 5.52 -1.71 -2.90
CA ASP A 35 6.00 -1.53 -4.27
C ASP A 35 6.25 -0.06 -4.53
N LYS A 36 6.97 0.25 -5.58
CA LYS A 36 7.25 1.63 -5.94
C LYS A 36 6.59 1.98 -7.24
N ASN A 37 6.27 3.26 -7.37
CA ASN A 37 5.75 3.81 -8.60
C ASN A 37 6.41 5.16 -8.82
N LYS A 38 6.39 5.65 -10.06
CA LYS A 38 6.94 6.95 -10.39
C LYS A 38 5.80 7.84 -10.85
N PRO A 39 5.61 9.00 -10.23
CA PRO A 39 4.54 9.90 -10.68
C PRO A 39 4.83 10.43 -12.08
N ALA A 40 3.79 10.67 -12.84
CA ALA A 40 3.92 11.15 -14.21
C ALA A 40 4.64 12.51 -14.28
N ASN A 41 4.55 13.29 -13.21
CA ASN A 41 5.17 14.61 -13.12
C ASN A 41 6.34 14.63 -12.14
N ALA A 42 7.15 13.56 -12.12
CA ALA A 42 8.24 13.39 -11.14
C ALA A 42 9.17 14.60 -11.09
N ASP A 43 9.44 15.20 -12.23
CA ASP A 43 10.33 16.36 -12.32
C ASP A 43 9.80 17.59 -11.57
N LYS A 44 8.50 17.62 -11.34
CA LYS A 44 7.84 18.76 -10.69
C LYS A 44 7.42 18.43 -9.26
N CYS A 45 7.67 17.20 -8.81
CA CYS A 45 7.32 16.78 -7.45
C CYS A 45 8.48 17.07 -6.52
N GLU A 46 8.15 17.59 -5.36
CA GLU A 46 9.13 17.82 -4.30
C GLU A 46 9.68 16.49 -3.78
N VAL A 47 8.82 15.48 -3.67
CA VAL A 47 9.21 14.12 -3.29
C VAL A 47 8.76 13.19 -4.40
N PRO A 48 9.63 12.86 -5.38
CA PRO A 48 9.22 12.07 -6.53
C PRO A 48 9.08 10.58 -6.30
N LEU A 49 9.48 10.08 -5.12
CA LEU A 49 9.38 8.66 -4.81
C LEU A 49 7.99 8.34 -4.28
N VAL A 50 7.26 7.54 -5.04
CA VAL A 50 5.91 7.08 -4.69
C VAL A 50 5.99 5.61 -4.31
N MET A 51 5.42 5.28 -3.15
CA MET A 51 5.39 3.91 -2.65
C MET A 51 3.95 3.46 -2.48
N VAL A 52 3.69 2.19 -2.76
CA VAL A 52 2.37 1.57 -2.63
C VAL A 52 2.45 0.49 -1.57
N VAL A 53 1.67 0.66 -0.51
CA VAL A 53 1.53 -0.36 0.53
C VAL A 53 0.37 -1.26 0.14
N LYS A 54 0.63 -2.56 0.02
CA LYS A 54 -0.37 -3.56 -0.37
C LYS A 54 -0.60 -4.52 0.77
N PHE A 55 -1.86 -4.77 1.08
CA PHE A 55 -2.21 -5.64 2.20
C PHE A 55 -3.47 -6.42 1.87
N MET A 56 -3.58 -7.62 2.41
CA MET A 56 -4.69 -8.53 2.11
C MET A 56 -5.28 -9.12 3.40
N GLY A 57 -6.54 -9.49 3.31
CA GLY A 57 -7.28 -10.11 4.38
C GLY A 57 -8.74 -10.25 3.97
N ASN A 58 -9.63 -10.44 4.95
CA ASN A 58 -11.05 -10.39 4.62
C ASN A 58 -11.47 -8.94 4.35
N ALA A 59 -12.60 -8.75 3.68
CA ALA A 59 -13.01 -7.44 3.21
C ALA A 59 -13.16 -6.42 4.35
N ALA A 60 -13.75 -6.84 5.47
CA ALA A 60 -13.97 -5.92 6.59
C ALA A 60 -12.66 -5.49 7.23
N ALA A 61 -11.73 -6.42 7.41
CA ALA A 61 -10.42 -6.11 7.99
C ALA A 61 -9.61 -5.20 7.08
N VAL A 62 -9.63 -5.47 5.77
CA VAL A 62 -8.92 -4.64 4.79
C VAL A 62 -9.49 -3.23 4.77
N GLN A 63 -10.81 -3.09 4.83
CA GLN A 63 -11.44 -1.77 4.85
C GLN A 63 -11.04 -0.98 6.10
N SER A 64 -11.07 -1.62 7.28
CA SER A 64 -10.65 -0.97 8.52
C SER A 64 -9.18 -0.53 8.47
N ALA A 65 -8.31 -1.42 8.00
CA ALA A 65 -6.89 -1.10 7.89
C ALA A 65 -6.66 0.02 6.90
N HIS A 66 -7.36 -0.01 5.76
CA HIS A 66 -7.29 1.03 4.74
C HIS A 66 -7.66 2.39 5.34
N ASP A 67 -8.79 2.45 6.04
CA ASP A 67 -9.28 3.73 6.56
C ASP A 67 -8.29 4.33 7.56
N ALA A 68 -7.71 3.50 8.42
CA ALA A 68 -6.72 3.97 9.39
C ALA A 68 -5.43 4.43 8.70
N GLY A 69 -4.96 3.66 7.71
CA GLY A 69 -3.75 4.02 6.96
C GLY A 69 -3.93 5.30 6.17
N VAL A 70 -5.07 5.48 5.54
CA VAL A 70 -5.37 6.69 4.77
C VAL A 70 -5.41 7.91 5.70
N ALA A 71 -6.07 7.78 6.85
CA ALA A 71 -6.15 8.88 7.82
C ALA A 71 -4.76 9.30 8.27
N GLU A 72 -3.87 8.33 8.54
CA GLU A 72 -2.51 8.64 8.95
C GLU A 72 -1.71 9.33 7.84
N ALA A 73 -1.84 8.83 6.61
CA ALA A 73 -1.15 9.44 5.47
C ALA A 73 -1.63 10.87 5.21
N GLN A 74 -2.94 11.09 5.32
CA GLN A 74 -3.51 12.43 5.16
C GLN A 74 -3.03 13.38 6.25
N ARG A 75 -2.97 12.89 7.49
CA ARG A 75 -2.49 13.70 8.61
C ARG A 75 -1.05 14.16 8.39
N ARG A 76 -0.26 13.35 7.72
CA ARG A 76 1.15 13.67 7.42
C ARG A 76 1.29 14.51 6.15
N GLY A 77 0.21 14.70 5.39
CA GLY A 77 0.27 15.44 4.14
C GLY A 77 0.98 14.70 3.01
N LEU A 78 1.05 13.36 3.08
CA LEU A 78 1.81 12.55 2.14
C LEU A 78 0.95 11.50 1.42
N TYR A 79 -0.37 11.59 1.55
CA TYR A 79 -1.31 10.70 0.88
C TYR A 79 -1.44 11.07 -0.60
N ILE A 80 -1.48 10.04 -1.46
CA ILE A 80 -1.69 10.23 -2.90
C ILE A 80 -3.05 9.68 -3.30
N THR A 81 -3.23 8.38 -3.19
CA THR A 81 -4.48 7.70 -3.56
C THR A 81 -4.54 6.35 -2.88
N SER A 82 -5.70 5.72 -2.94
CA SER A 82 -5.87 4.40 -2.35
C SER A 82 -7.05 3.69 -2.99
N LYS A 83 -7.11 2.38 -2.79
CA LYS A 83 -8.19 1.56 -3.31
C LYS A 83 -8.33 0.29 -2.47
N VAL A 84 -9.57 -0.14 -2.28
CA VAL A 84 -9.87 -1.45 -1.72
C VAL A 84 -10.62 -2.25 -2.78
N ILE A 85 -10.14 -3.46 -3.03
CA ILE A 85 -10.83 -4.43 -3.90
C ILE A 85 -11.32 -5.54 -2.99
N ALA A 86 -12.63 -5.61 -2.78
CA ALA A 86 -13.23 -6.51 -1.79
C ALA A 86 -13.03 -7.99 -2.12
N GLY A 87 -12.95 -8.32 -3.40
CA GLY A 87 -12.68 -9.70 -3.84
C GLY A 87 -11.73 -9.66 -5.02
N LEU A 88 -10.44 -9.82 -4.75
CA LEU A 88 -9.44 -9.80 -5.80
C LEU A 88 -9.51 -11.08 -6.62
N ASP A 89 -9.56 -10.94 -7.95
CA ASP A 89 -9.54 -12.10 -8.84
C ASP A 89 -8.19 -12.81 -8.75
N GLU A 90 -8.23 -14.15 -8.79
CA GLU A 90 -7.01 -14.95 -8.68
C GLU A 90 -5.97 -14.59 -9.74
N GLN A 91 -6.42 -14.19 -10.92
CA GLN A 91 -5.51 -13.83 -12.01
C GLN A 91 -4.69 -12.58 -11.74
N VAL A 92 -5.03 -11.83 -10.69
CA VAL A 92 -4.33 -10.58 -10.34
C VAL A 92 -3.56 -10.69 -9.03
N THR A 93 -3.57 -11.85 -8.39
CA THR A 93 -2.85 -12.06 -7.13
C THR A 93 -1.35 -11.81 -7.27
N TRP A 94 -0.77 -12.15 -8.42
CA TRP A 94 0.65 -11.91 -8.68
C TRP A 94 1.00 -10.42 -8.54
N PHE A 95 0.09 -9.54 -8.95
CA PHE A 95 0.31 -8.09 -8.84
C PHE A 95 0.35 -7.67 -7.36
N ALA A 96 -0.53 -8.23 -6.54
CA ALA A 96 -0.57 -7.89 -5.12
C ALA A 96 0.76 -8.21 -4.44
N GLU A 97 1.46 -9.23 -4.92
CA GLU A 97 2.71 -9.70 -4.32
C GLU A 97 3.97 -9.09 -4.89
N LEU A 98 3.85 -8.23 -5.92
CA LEU A 98 5.00 -7.52 -6.45
C LEU A 98 5.58 -6.59 -5.38
N ASP A 99 6.89 -6.68 -5.21
CA ASP A 99 7.59 -5.97 -4.14
C ASP A 99 8.82 -5.28 -4.71
N ALA A 100 9.02 -4.03 -4.34
CA ALA A 100 10.17 -3.25 -4.76
C ALA A 100 11.26 -3.18 -3.70
N THR A 101 11.10 -3.94 -2.61
CA THR A 101 12.04 -3.94 -1.49
C THR A 101 12.83 -5.25 -1.46
N GLY A 102 13.92 -5.25 -0.70
CA GLY A 102 14.68 -6.47 -0.46
C GLY A 102 15.27 -7.05 -1.73
N LYS A 103 15.13 -8.36 -1.89
CA LYS A 103 15.78 -9.11 -2.96
C LYS A 103 15.35 -8.70 -4.36
N ASP A 104 14.17 -8.16 -4.50
CA ASP A 104 13.68 -7.77 -5.82
C ASP A 104 14.52 -6.67 -6.45
N LYS A 105 15.17 -5.88 -5.63
CA LYS A 105 16.06 -4.82 -6.09
C LYS A 105 17.40 -5.34 -6.60
N LEU A 106 17.71 -6.56 -6.27
CA LEU A 106 19.03 -7.14 -6.60
C LEU A 106 19.04 -7.90 -7.91
N ARG A 107 17.94 -7.96 -8.57
CA ARG A 107 17.79 -8.69 -9.83
C ARG A 107 18.19 -7.86 -11.02
#